data_54590355cc20140ccb005576c0dc1c89
#
_entry.id   54590355cc20140ccb005576c0dc1c89
#
_cell.length_a   1.000
_cell.length_b   1.000
_cell.length_c   1.000
_cell.angle_alpha   90.00
_cell.angle_beta   90.00
_cell.angle_gamma   90.00
#
_symmetry.space_group_name_H-M   'P 1'
#
loop_
_entity.id
_entity.type
_entity.pdbx_description
1 polymer ?
#
loop_
_entity_poly.entity_id
_entity_poly.type
_entity_poly.pdbx_seq_one_letter_code
_entity_poly.pdbx_strand_id
1 'polypeptide(L)'
;MSKRGYHHGNLRQALIDAALMLIKERGPTGFTLSEAAKQAGVTPAAVYRHFDGREELIAEGALQGYEIFAELMEAAYQSGQPSALKAFEATGRAYLAFARDFPGHYISMFE
;
A
#
# COMPACT_ATOMS: atom_id res chain seq x y z
N MET A 1 6.82 22.20 6.41
CA MET A 1 6.80 21.42 6.25
C MET A 1 7.64 21.00 5.95
N SER A 2 8.07 20.79 6.07
CA SER A 2 8.61 20.33 5.62
C SER A 2 8.65 19.11 5.47
N LYS A 3 7.85 18.70 4.79
CA LYS A 3 7.75 17.49 4.35
C LYS A 3 8.98 17.04 3.83
N ARG A 4 9.80 17.87 3.33
CA ARG A 4 11.02 17.52 2.85
C ARG A 4 11.84 16.83 3.83
N GLY A 5 11.95 17.33 5.02
CA GLY A 5 12.69 16.74 6.07
C GLY A 5 12.22 15.35 6.34
N TYR A 6 10.94 15.13 6.23
CA TYR A 6 10.44 13.87 6.41
C TYR A 6 10.96 12.95 5.38
N HIS A 7 10.97 13.38 4.15
CA HIS A 7 11.35 12.53 3.06
C HIS A 7 12.76 12.04 3.18
N HIS A 8 13.65 12.77 3.82
CA HIS A 8 14.99 12.30 4.00
C HIS A 8 15.01 11.07 4.88
N GLY A 9 14.22 11.04 5.94
CA GLY A 9 14.19 9.90 6.82
C GLY A 9 13.26 8.81 6.31
N ASN A 10 12.32 9.15 5.42
CA ASN A 10 11.32 8.23 4.94
C ASN A 10 11.29 8.10 3.44
N LEU A 11 12.44 8.20 2.82
CA LEU A 11 12.49 8.11 1.36
C LEU A 11 11.96 6.77 0.86
N ARG A 12 12.30 5.71 1.55
CA ARG A 12 11.82 4.39 1.18
C ARG A 12 10.30 4.36 1.17
N GLN A 13 9.69 4.88 2.22
CA GLN A 13 8.22 4.91 2.32
C GLN A 13 7.61 5.85 1.27
N ALA A 14 8.26 6.96 0.99
CA ALA A 14 7.77 7.89 -0.03
C ALA A 14 7.74 7.22 -1.41
N LEU A 15 8.73 6.38 -1.69
CA LEU A 15 8.76 5.64 -2.95
C LEU A 15 7.64 4.61 -3.01
N ILE A 16 7.40 3.92 -1.91
CA ILE A 16 6.31 2.95 -1.84
C ILE A 16 4.97 3.67 -2.05
N ASP A 17 4.78 4.80 -1.39
CA ASP A 17 3.54 5.58 -1.52
C ASP A 17 3.35 6.06 -2.95
N ALA A 18 4.42 6.50 -3.59
CA ALA A 18 4.35 6.96 -4.98
C ALA A 18 3.94 5.81 -5.90
N ALA A 19 4.52 4.63 -5.67
CA ALA A 19 4.16 3.47 -6.47
C ALA A 19 2.70 3.08 -6.26
N LEU A 20 2.23 3.11 -5.01
CA LEU A 20 0.84 2.78 -4.72
C LEU A 20 -0.14 3.73 -5.40
N MET A 21 0.21 5.00 -5.46
CA MET A 21 -0.60 5.99 -6.15
C MET A 21 -0.67 5.68 -7.64
N LEU A 22 0.46 5.34 -8.25
CA LEU A 22 0.50 5.02 -9.67
C LEU A 22 -0.22 3.71 -9.96
N ILE A 23 -0.12 2.74 -9.07
CA ILE A 23 -0.83 1.47 -9.20
C ILE A 23 -2.33 1.71 -9.15
N LYS A 24 -2.77 2.58 -8.26
CA LYS A 24 -4.18 2.91 -8.14
C LYS A 24 -4.70 3.48 -9.47
N GLU A 25 -3.90 4.32 -10.09
CA GLU A 25 -4.31 5.00 -11.32
C GLU A 25 -4.19 4.14 -12.57
N ARG A 26 -3.17 3.29 -12.62
CA ARG A 26 -2.81 2.61 -13.86
C ARG A 26 -2.68 1.09 -13.77
N GLY A 27 -2.83 0.55 -12.58
CA GLY A 27 -2.61 -0.89 -12.37
C GLY A 27 -1.14 -1.18 -12.12
N PRO A 28 -0.82 -2.42 -11.75
CA PRO A 28 0.53 -2.77 -11.30
C PRO A 28 1.58 -2.78 -12.42
N THR A 29 1.17 -2.81 -13.66
CA THR A 29 2.12 -2.80 -14.76
C THR A 29 2.13 -1.47 -15.49
N GLY A 30 1.36 -0.49 -15.04
CA GLY A 30 1.17 0.76 -15.77
C GLY A 30 2.12 1.87 -15.42
N PHE A 31 3.23 1.58 -14.73
CA PHE A 31 4.17 2.62 -14.37
C PHE A 31 5.61 2.13 -14.44
N THR A 32 6.55 3.07 -14.47
CA THR A 32 7.98 2.77 -14.49
C THR A 32 8.60 3.25 -13.20
N LEU A 33 9.82 2.76 -12.90
CA LEU A 33 10.56 3.23 -11.74
C LEU A 33 10.86 4.72 -11.84
N SER A 34 11.12 5.20 -13.06
CA SER A 34 11.37 6.63 -13.27
C SER A 34 10.14 7.44 -12.88
N GLU A 35 8.96 6.95 -13.21
CA GLU A 35 7.74 7.64 -12.85
C GLU A 35 7.52 7.66 -11.34
N ALA A 36 7.83 6.55 -10.67
CA ALA A 36 7.72 6.50 -9.21
C ALA A 36 8.70 7.47 -8.57
N ALA A 37 9.93 7.54 -9.11
CA ALA A 37 10.93 8.47 -8.60
C ALA A 37 10.44 9.91 -8.75
N LYS A 38 9.90 10.22 -9.92
CA LYS A 38 9.41 11.57 -10.20
C LYS A 38 8.27 11.92 -9.26
N GLN A 39 7.36 10.99 -9.05
CA GLN A 39 6.23 11.18 -8.17
C GLN A 39 6.71 11.44 -6.74
N ALA A 40 7.75 10.75 -6.32
CA ALA A 40 8.31 10.92 -4.98
C ALA A 40 9.26 12.12 -4.87
N GLY A 41 9.58 12.75 -5.99
CA GLY A 41 10.46 13.91 -5.99
C GLY A 41 11.94 13.58 -5.88
N VAL A 42 12.36 12.41 -6.38
CA VAL A 42 13.76 12.00 -6.30
C VAL A 42 14.24 11.51 -7.66
N THR A 43 15.55 11.26 -7.78
CA THR A 43 16.11 10.76 -9.03
C THR A 43 15.91 9.25 -9.12
N PRO A 44 15.90 8.68 -10.33
CA PRO A 44 15.84 7.24 -10.46
C PRO A 44 16.98 6.52 -9.75
N ALA A 45 18.17 7.14 -9.70
CA ALA A 45 19.30 6.55 -8.99
C ALA A 45 18.99 6.33 -7.52
N ALA A 46 18.24 7.24 -6.91
CA ALA A 46 17.87 7.12 -5.51
C ALA A 46 16.96 5.91 -5.27
N VAL A 47 16.12 5.58 -6.26
CA VAL A 47 15.24 4.44 -6.16
C VAL A 47 16.05 3.16 -6.03
N TYR A 48 17.08 3.03 -6.85
CA TYR A 48 17.89 1.81 -6.87
C TYR A 48 18.72 1.59 -5.61
N ARG A 49 18.81 2.58 -4.74
CA ARG A 49 19.45 2.38 -3.45
C ARG A 49 18.54 1.63 -2.51
N HIS A 50 17.23 1.63 -2.78
CA HIS A 50 16.25 1.03 -1.88
C HIS A 50 15.56 -0.18 -2.48
N PHE A 51 15.47 -0.26 -3.79
CA PHE A 51 14.73 -1.32 -4.47
C PHE A 51 15.48 -1.78 -5.70
N ASP A 52 15.51 -3.09 -5.93
CA ASP A 52 16.19 -3.64 -7.09
C ASP A 52 15.42 -3.37 -8.38
N GLY A 53 14.12 -3.22 -8.29
CA GLY A 53 13.32 -2.98 -9.46
C GLY A 53 11.88 -2.72 -9.09
N ARG A 54 11.06 -2.55 -10.12
CA ARG A 54 9.66 -2.24 -9.94
C ARG A 54 8.92 -3.32 -9.15
N GLU A 55 9.25 -4.58 -9.40
CA GLU A 55 8.57 -5.67 -8.73
C GLU A 55 8.81 -5.71 -7.24
N GLU A 56 9.99 -5.36 -6.83
CA GLU A 56 10.29 -5.32 -5.40
C GLU A 56 9.50 -4.18 -4.75
N LEU A 57 9.35 -3.08 -5.45
CA LEU A 57 8.58 -1.94 -4.97
C LEU A 57 7.11 -2.32 -4.81
N ILE A 58 6.57 -3.03 -5.79
CA ILE A 58 5.19 -3.51 -5.73
C ILE A 58 5.02 -4.50 -4.57
N ALA A 59 5.99 -5.38 -4.40
CA ALA A 59 5.94 -6.37 -3.33
C ALA A 59 5.91 -5.72 -1.95
N GLU A 60 6.66 -4.63 -1.77
CA GLU A 60 6.64 -3.91 -0.51
C GLU A 60 5.28 -3.26 -0.25
N GLY A 61 4.66 -2.73 -1.29
CA GLY A 61 3.32 -2.18 -1.18
C GLY A 61 2.32 -3.27 -0.80
N ALA A 62 2.44 -4.44 -1.40
CA ALA A 62 1.57 -5.57 -1.08
C ALA A 62 1.76 -6.01 0.37
N LEU A 63 3.01 -6.07 0.84
CA LEU A 63 3.30 -6.46 2.20
C LEU A 63 2.65 -5.50 3.19
N GLN A 64 2.77 -4.20 2.95
CA GLN A 64 2.12 -3.22 3.79
C GLN A 64 0.60 -3.38 3.75
N GLY A 65 0.08 -3.70 2.57
CA GLY A 65 -1.35 -3.93 2.41
C GLY A 65 -1.84 -5.09 3.26
N TYR A 66 -1.07 -6.19 3.28
CA TYR A 66 -1.44 -7.35 4.10
C TYR A 66 -1.42 -7.01 5.58
N GLU A 67 -0.49 -6.17 6.02
CA GLU A 67 -0.42 -5.76 7.41
C GLU A 67 -1.63 -4.92 7.80
N ILE A 68 -2.01 -3.97 6.95
CA ILE A 68 -3.17 -3.13 7.18
C ILE A 68 -4.44 -3.99 7.17
N PHE A 69 -4.54 -4.87 6.20
CA PHE A 69 -5.69 -5.75 6.04
C PHE A 69 -5.87 -6.63 7.26
N ALA A 70 -4.77 -7.22 7.76
CA ALA A 70 -4.85 -8.08 8.93
C ALA A 70 -5.37 -7.32 10.14
N GLU A 71 -4.89 -6.10 10.36
CA GLU A 71 -5.33 -5.30 11.48
C GLU A 71 -6.81 -4.95 11.37
N LEU A 72 -7.25 -4.62 10.16
CA LEU A 72 -8.65 -4.26 9.95
C LEU A 72 -9.56 -5.46 10.14
N MET A 73 -9.13 -6.63 9.68
CA MET A 73 -9.92 -7.85 9.84
C MET A 73 -10.02 -8.23 11.30
N GLU A 74 -8.91 -8.13 12.01
CA GLU A 74 -8.88 -8.49 13.42
C GLU A 74 -9.79 -7.56 14.22
N ALA A 75 -9.72 -6.26 13.95
CA ALA A 75 -10.57 -5.30 14.62
C ALA A 75 -12.06 -5.55 14.32
N ALA A 76 -12.36 -5.89 13.08
CA ALA A 76 -13.75 -6.12 12.69
C ALA A 76 -14.31 -7.39 13.32
N TYR A 77 -13.47 -8.40 13.47
CA TYR A 77 -13.93 -9.68 14.00
C TYR A 77 -14.22 -9.61 15.50
N GLN A 78 -13.42 -8.85 16.26
CA GLN A 78 -13.61 -8.63 17.69
C GLN A 78 -13.83 -9.93 18.49
N SER A 79 -13.00 -10.91 18.21
CA SER A 79 -13.05 -12.20 18.90
C SER A 79 -14.43 -12.88 18.80
N GLY A 80 -15.11 -12.64 17.71
CA GLY A 80 -16.40 -13.26 17.47
C GLY A 80 -17.57 -12.60 18.18
N GLN A 81 -17.39 -11.37 18.65
CA GLN A 81 -18.42 -10.65 19.38
C GLN A 81 -19.22 -9.76 18.43
N PRO A 82 -20.50 -9.50 18.71
CA PRO A 82 -21.31 -10.09 19.76
C PRO A 82 -21.76 -11.51 19.44
N SER A 83 -21.57 -11.96 18.23
CA SER A 83 -21.86 -13.33 17.82
C SER A 83 -20.98 -13.66 16.64
N ALA A 84 -20.79 -14.95 16.36
CA ALA A 84 -19.96 -15.36 15.23
C ALA A 84 -20.49 -14.81 13.91
N LEU A 85 -21.80 -14.82 13.74
CA LEU A 85 -22.42 -14.32 12.51
C LEU A 85 -22.19 -12.83 12.35
N LYS A 86 -22.40 -12.05 13.40
CA LYS A 86 -22.21 -10.61 13.33
C LYS A 86 -20.75 -10.26 13.09
N ALA A 87 -19.84 -11.01 13.71
CA ALA A 87 -18.42 -10.81 13.52
C ALA A 87 -18.04 -11.09 12.07
N PHE A 88 -18.58 -12.15 11.50
CA PHE A 88 -18.29 -12.51 10.10
C PHE A 88 -18.81 -11.42 9.16
N GLU A 89 -20.02 -10.93 9.40
CA GLU A 89 -20.59 -9.86 8.59
C GLU A 89 -19.71 -8.61 8.66
N ALA A 90 -19.19 -8.30 9.84
CA ALA A 90 -18.35 -7.15 10.03
C ALA A 90 -17.05 -7.27 9.23
N THR A 91 -16.47 -8.48 9.17
CA THR A 91 -15.26 -8.67 8.37
C THR A 91 -15.54 -8.48 6.89
N GLY A 92 -16.72 -8.89 6.41
CA GLY A 92 -17.09 -8.66 5.02
C GLY A 92 -17.18 -7.18 4.68
N ARG A 93 -17.77 -6.40 5.58
CA ARG A 93 -17.84 -4.95 5.38
C ARG A 93 -16.45 -4.32 5.42
N ALA A 94 -15.61 -4.79 6.34
CA ALA A 94 -14.25 -4.27 6.46
C ALA A 94 -13.43 -4.59 5.21
N TYR A 95 -13.63 -5.77 4.64
CA TYR A 95 -12.94 -6.16 3.40
C TYR A 95 -13.28 -5.19 2.27
N LEU A 96 -14.58 -4.92 2.10
CA LEU A 96 -15.01 -4.00 1.04
C LEU A 96 -14.50 -2.58 1.28
N ALA A 97 -14.49 -2.16 2.54
CA ALA A 97 -14.00 -0.84 2.89
C ALA A 97 -12.49 -0.74 2.61
N PHE A 98 -11.75 -1.83 2.88
CA PHE A 98 -10.32 -1.85 2.61
C PHE A 98 -10.06 -1.68 1.11
N ALA A 99 -10.78 -2.42 0.27
CA ALA A 99 -10.60 -2.30 -1.17
C ALA A 99 -10.92 -0.89 -1.67
N ARG A 100 -11.92 -0.27 -1.08
CA ARG A 100 -12.34 1.08 -1.45
C ARG A 100 -11.34 2.14 -0.99
N ASP A 101 -10.87 2.02 0.25
CA ASP A 101 -10.05 3.06 0.88
C ASP A 101 -8.55 2.89 0.65
N PHE A 102 -8.12 1.68 0.30
CA PHE A 102 -6.71 1.38 0.05
C PHE A 102 -6.54 0.69 -1.31
N PRO A 103 -7.00 1.35 -2.39
CA PRO A 103 -7.02 0.68 -3.70
C PRO A 103 -5.64 0.29 -4.24
N GLY A 104 -4.62 1.11 -4.01
CA GLY A 104 -3.28 0.77 -4.47
C GLY A 104 -2.75 -0.46 -3.77
N HIS A 105 -2.96 -0.55 -2.46
CA HIS A 105 -2.56 -1.72 -1.69
C HIS A 105 -3.35 -2.95 -2.15
N TYR A 106 -4.67 -2.78 -2.31
CA TYR A 106 -5.53 -3.89 -2.70
C TYR A 106 -5.08 -4.48 -4.04
N ILE A 107 -4.82 -3.62 -5.02
CA ILE A 107 -4.38 -4.07 -6.33
C ILE A 107 -3.04 -4.80 -6.24
N SER A 108 -2.11 -4.26 -5.45
CA SER A 108 -0.80 -4.86 -5.28
C SER A 108 -0.88 -6.25 -4.66
N MET A 109 -1.85 -6.45 -3.76
CA MET A 109 -2.00 -7.72 -3.06
C MET A 109 -2.63 -8.79 -3.93
N PHE A 110 -3.58 -8.43 -4.78
CA PHE A 110 -4.42 -9.41 -5.47
C PHE A 110 -4.28 -9.42 -7.00
N GLU A 111 -3.47 -8.57 -7.52
CA GLU A 111 -3.20 -8.55 -8.95
C GLU A 111 -1.70 -8.52 -9.23
#